data_21610d4232ea820fea44d7050d9e1ec7
#
_entry.id   21610d4232ea820fea44d7050d9e1ec7
#
_cell.length_a   1.000
_cell.length_b   1.000
_cell.length_c   1.000
_cell.angle_alpha   90.00
_cell.angle_beta   90.00
_cell.angle_gamma   90.00
#
_symmetry.space_group_name_H-M   'P 1'
#
loop_
_entity.id
_entity.type
_entity.pdbx_description
1 polymer ?
#
loop_
_entity_poly.entity_id
_entity_poly.type
_entity_poly.pdbx_seq_one_letter_code
_entity_poly.pdbx_strand_id
1 'polypeptide(L)'
;KKGNLKDKVKFNHTVTNTLFDGEKFEVTYRDKKNNKTSKDIFDYVVVSTGHFSVPFIPEYQGMKSFPGRIMHSHDFRDAEEFRNKNVVVLGSSYSAEDVALQCHKYGAKSVTIGYRHNPMGFKWPKGMKEVFHLDKLEGGKAIFKDGHEQEADAIILCTGYLHHFPFLSEELKLQTTNRLYPPMLYKGVVWQNNHKLL
;
A
#
# COMPACT_ATOMS: atom_id res chain seq x y z
N LYS A 1 31.87 -20.10 0.04
CA LYS A 1 31.87 -19.83 1.50
C LYS A 1 30.73 -18.88 1.79
N LYS A 2 29.70 -19.32 2.55
CA LYS A 2 28.67 -18.43 3.08
C LYS A 2 29.33 -17.51 4.10
N GLY A 3 29.54 -16.22 3.77
CA GLY A 3 30.08 -15.25 4.70
C GLY A 3 29.09 -15.04 5.87
N ASN A 4 29.62 -14.91 7.09
CA ASN A 4 28.81 -14.51 8.23
C ASN A 4 28.39 -13.04 8.07
N LEU A 5 27.17 -12.79 7.56
CA LEU A 5 26.65 -11.43 7.35
C LEU A 5 26.08 -10.81 8.63
N LYS A 6 25.78 -11.62 9.66
CA LYS A 6 25.16 -11.13 10.90
C LYS A 6 26.01 -10.06 11.60
N ASP A 7 27.33 -10.22 11.59
CA ASP A 7 28.26 -9.30 12.24
C ASP A 7 28.35 -7.94 11.52
N LYS A 8 27.80 -7.86 10.30
CA LYS A 8 27.75 -6.62 9.51
C LYS A 8 26.41 -5.88 9.64
N VAL A 9 25.43 -6.47 10.33
CA VAL A 9 24.10 -5.88 10.52
C VAL A 9 24.07 -5.07 11.81
N LYS A 10 23.80 -3.77 11.71
CA LYS A 10 23.59 -2.88 12.87
C LYS A 10 22.10 -2.91 13.24
N PHE A 11 21.71 -3.78 14.18
CA PHE A 11 20.34 -3.80 14.71
C PHE A 11 20.01 -2.57 15.55
N ASN A 12 18.73 -2.23 15.65
CA ASN A 12 18.21 -1.05 16.38
C ASN A 12 18.74 0.29 15.86
N HIS A 13 19.22 0.34 14.63
CA HIS A 13 19.64 1.56 13.96
C HIS A 13 18.55 2.00 12.97
N THR A 14 18.13 3.25 13.08
CA THR A 14 17.17 3.87 12.15
C THR A 14 17.91 4.88 11.31
N VAL A 15 17.90 4.69 9.98
CA VAL A 15 18.37 5.72 9.06
C VAL A 15 17.38 6.88 9.08
N THR A 16 17.91 8.09 9.31
CA THR A 16 17.12 9.33 9.44
C THR A 16 17.33 10.29 8.28
N ASN A 17 18.48 10.20 7.62
CA ASN A 17 18.77 11.02 6.44
C ASN A 17 19.79 10.34 5.53
N THR A 18 19.66 10.58 4.23
CA THR A 18 20.60 10.13 3.19
C THR A 18 20.77 11.26 2.19
N LEU A 19 21.98 11.74 2.04
CA LEU A 19 22.37 12.79 1.09
C LEU A 19 23.33 12.21 0.05
N PHE A 20 23.36 12.80 -1.12
CA PHE A 20 24.36 12.49 -2.14
C PHE A 20 25.15 13.76 -2.49
N ASP A 21 26.46 13.73 -2.39
CA ASP A 21 27.32 14.89 -2.61
C ASP A 21 27.81 15.04 -4.08
N GLY A 22 27.33 14.17 -4.96
CA GLY A 22 27.77 14.04 -6.36
C GLY A 22 28.72 12.85 -6.58
N GLU A 23 29.32 12.33 -5.53
CA GLU A 23 30.22 11.18 -5.61
C GLU A 23 29.80 10.05 -4.68
N LYS A 24 29.49 10.36 -3.42
CA LYS A 24 29.18 9.39 -2.35
C LYS A 24 27.91 9.75 -1.60
N PHE A 25 27.38 8.79 -0.84
CA PHE A 25 26.25 8.99 0.04
C PHE A 25 26.72 9.22 1.48
N GLU A 26 26.25 10.29 2.10
CA GLU A 26 26.29 10.46 3.56
C GLU A 26 24.99 9.88 4.14
N VAL A 27 25.08 8.85 4.96
CA VAL A 27 23.95 8.23 5.62
C VAL A 27 24.00 8.56 7.11
N THR A 28 22.98 9.29 7.58
CA THR A 28 22.79 9.60 9.00
C THR A 28 21.84 8.57 9.61
N TYR A 29 22.23 7.99 10.73
CA TYR A 29 21.42 7.01 11.46
C TYR A 29 21.49 7.20 12.97
N ARG A 30 20.44 6.75 13.67
CA ARG A 30 20.30 6.83 15.13
C ARG A 30 20.26 5.43 15.72
N ASP A 31 21.17 5.17 16.66
CA ASP A 31 21.10 4.01 17.55
C ASP A 31 19.99 4.22 18.59
N LYS A 32 18.95 3.39 18.54
CA LYS A 32 17.79 3.47 19.45
C LYS A 32 18.14 3.07 20.89
N LYS A 33 19.19 2.26 21.10
CA LYS A 33 19.58 1.80 22.45
C LYS A 33 20.31 2.93 23.21
N ASN A 34 21.26 3.55 22.54
CA ASN A 34 22.14 4.56 23.16
C ASN A 34 21.70 6.00 22.86
N ASN A 35 20.64 6.15 22.04
CA ASN A 35 20.14 7.45 21.59
C ASN A 35 21.20 8.32 20.89
N LYS A 36 22.18 7.66 20.25
CA LYS A 36 23.31 8.33 19.60
C LYS A 36 23.05 8.42 18.08
N THR A 37 23.28 9.60 17.53
CA THR A 37 23.28 9.82 16.08
C THR A 37 24.70 9.73 15.54
N SER A 38 24.89 9.06 14.42
CA SER A 38 26.16 8.89 13.73
C SER A 38 25.97 9.05 12.22
N LYS A 39 27.07 9.26 11.51
CA LYS A 39 27.12 9.38 10.05
C LYS A 39 28.21 8.49 9.50
N ASP A 40 27.93 7.80 8.41
CA ASP A 40 28.88 7.03 7.65
C ASP A 40 28.79 7.39 6.15
N ILE A 41 29.86 7.21 5.41
CA ILE A 41 29.95 7.50 3.98
C ILE A 41 29.98 6.17 3.20
N PHE A 42 29.16 6.10 2.14
CA PHE A 42 29.02 4.92 1.31
C PHE A 42 29.11 5.25 -0.18
N ASP A 43 29.64 4.30 -0.96
CA ASP A 43 29.70 4.40 -2.41
C ASP A 43 28.34 4.07 -3.06
N TYR A 44 27.55 3.20 -2.41
CA TYR A 44 26.24 2.73 -2.88
C TYR A 44 25.24 2.69 -1.73
N VAL A 45 23.97 2.95 -2.04
CA VAL A 45 22.85 2.76 -1.12
C VAL A 45 21.81 1.83 -1.74
N VAL A 46 21.42 0.80 -1.00
CA VAL A 46 20.34 -0.11 -1.36
C VAL A 46 19.17 0.09 -0.40
N VAL A 47 18.04 0.59 -0.91
CA VAL A 47 16.83 0.81 -0.12
C VAL A 47 15.98 -0.46 -0.13
N SER A 48 16.05 -1.22 0.96
CA SER A 48 15.34 -2.50 1.12
C SER A 48 14.24 -2.44 2.20
N THR A 49 13.59 -1.28 2.35
CA THR A 49 12.60 -1.05 3.42
C THR A 49 11.19 -1.56 3.09
N GLY A 50 10.99 -2.04 1.88
CA GLY A 50 9.69 -2.46 1.37
C GLY A 50 8.84 -1.27 0.89
N HIS A 51 7.75 -1.60 0.20
CA HIS A 51 6.85 -0.62 -0.40
C HIS A 51 5.49 -0.54 0.31
N PHE A 52 5.06 -1.60 0.99
CA PHE A 52 3.71 -1.72 1.56
C PHE A 52 3.64 -1.20 3.00
N SER A 53 4.10 0.05 3.25
CA SER A 53 4.14 0.66 4.57
C SER A 53 3.16 1.81 4.76
N VAL A 54 2.93 2.62 3.72
CA VAL A 54 2.03 3.77 3.79
C VAL A 54 0.85 3.56 2.85
N PRO A 55 -0.35 3.22 3.38
CA PRO A 55 -1.55 3.03 2.58
C PRO A 55 -1.93 4.27 1.79
N PHE A 56 -2.39 4.09 0.56
CA PHE A 56 -3.08 5.13 -0.17
C PHE A 56 -4.59 5.06 0.12
N ILE A 57 -5.09 6.08 0.79
CA ILE A 57 -6.50 6.20 1.17
C ILE A 57 -7.12 7.32 0.32
N PRO A 58 -7.91 6.98 -0.73
CA PRO A 58 -8.64 7.97 -1.49
C PRO A 58 -9.78 8.56 -0.66
N GLU A 59 -10.11 9.81 -0.93
CA GLU A 59 -11.29 10.43 -0.33
C GLU A 59 -12.52 10.21 -1.21
N TYR A 60 -13.60 9.73 -0.61
CA TYR A 60 -14.92 9.65 -1.20
C TYR A 60 -15.91 10.48 -0.36
N GLN A 61 -16.87 11.09 -1.05
CA GLN A 61 -17.94 11.78 -0.36
C GLN A 61 -18.69 10.83 0.57
N GLY A 62 -18.94 11.26 1.80
CA GLY A 62 -19.68 10.49 2.80
C GLY A 62 -18.83 9.52 3.63
N MET A 63 -17.53 9.36 3.38
CA MET A 63 -16.67 8.46 4.18
C MET A 63 -16.71 8.78 5.68
N LYS A 64 -16.67 10.07 6.04
CA LYS A 64 -16.63 10.51 7.45
C LYS A 64 -17.94 10.25 8.20
N SER A 65 -19.06 10.18 7.49
CA SER A 65 -20.40 9.93 8.05
C SER A 65 -20.90 8.50 7.82
N PHE A 66 -20.09 7.66 7.22
CA PHE A 66 -20.46 6.26 6.98
C PHE A 66 -20.57 5.51 8.30
N PRO A 67 -21.72 4.87 8.59
CA PRO A 67 -21.97 4.24 9.88
C PRO A 67 -21.23 2.90 10.05
N GLY A 68 -20.79 2.30 8.96
CA GLY A 68 -20.09 1.01 8.95
C GLY A 68 -18.58 1.14 9.14
N ARG A 69 -17.88 0.02 8.99
CA ARG A 69 -16.42 -0.03 9.10
C ARG A 69 -15.75 0.37 7.79
N ILE A 70 -14.78 1.28 7.84
CA ILE A 70 -13.86 1.54 6.74
C ILE A 70 -12.45 1.17 7.18
N MET A 71 -11.73 0.41 6.35
CA MET A 71 -10.34 0.04 6.60
C MET A 71 -9.56 -0.10 5.29
N HIS A 72 -8.24 0.04 5.37
CA HIS A 72 -7.37 -0.35 4.27
C HIS A 72 -6.96 -1.82 4.38
N SER A 73 -6.70 -2.49 3.25
CA SER A 73 -6.23 -3.88 3.22
C SER A 73 -4.94 -4.11 4.01
N HIS A 74 -4.15 -3.06 4.23
CA HIS A 74 -3.00 -3.09 5.12
C HIS A 74 -3.35 -3.58 6.54
N ASP A 75 -4.52 -3.23 7.04
CA ASP A 75 -4.97 -3.56 8.40
C ASP A 75 -5.82 -4.84 8.46
N PHE A 76 -6.16 -5.40 7.31
CA PHE A 76 -6.89 -6.66 7.21
C PHE A 76 -6.04 -7.82 7.78
N ARG A 77 -6.61 -8.60 8.70
CA ARG A 77 -5.95 -9.76 9.33
C ARG A 77 -6.69 -11.05 9.07
N ASP A 78 -8.02 -11.02 9.19
CA ASP A 78 -8.91 -12.14 8.90
C ASP A 78 -10.28 -11.60 8.47
N ALA A 79 -11.14 -12.48 8.00
CA ALA A 79 -12.46 -12.13 7.49
C ALA A 79 -13.61 -12.47 8.45
N GLU A 80 -13.35 -12.97 9.64
CA GLU A 80 -14.40 -13.37 10.60
C GLU A 80 -15.32 -12.21 10.99
N GLU A 81 -14.75 -10.99 11.12
CA GLU A 81 -15.54 -9.79 11.45
C GLU A 81 -16.56 -9.40 10.38
N PHE A 82 -16.44 -9.93 9.15
CA PHE A 82 -17.33 -9.62 8.02
C PHE A 82 -18.41 -10.68 7.79
N ARG A 83 -18.51 -11.70 8.63
CA ARG A 83 -19.57 -12.72 8.56
C ARG A 83 -20.96 -12.07 8.61
N ASN A 84 -21.84 -12.50 7.67
CA ASN A 84 -23.19 -11.98 7.49
C ASN A 84 -23.28 -10.46 7.13
N LYS A 85 -22.18 -9.83 6.73
CA LYS A 85 -22.13 -8.43 6.34
C LYS A 85 -22.12 -8.24 4.83
N ASN A 86 -22.62 -7.09 4.37
CA ASN A 86 -22.47 -6.62 3.01
C ASN A 86 -21.13 -5.87 2.92
N VAL A 87 -20.18 -6.42 2.19
CA VAL A 87 -18.81 -5.90 2.10
C VAL A 87 -18.58 -5.29 0.73
N VAL A 88 -18.03 -4.10 0.70
CA VAL A 88 -17.54 -3.44 -0.52
C VAL A 88 -16.02 -3.39 -0.48
N VAL A 89 -15.37 -3.98 -1.47
CA VAL A 89 -13.91 -3.98 -1.64
C VAL A 89 -13.57 -3.04 -2.78
N LEU A 90 -12.74 -2.02 -2.53
CA LEU A 90 -12.39 -1.02 -3.54
C LEU A 90 -10.98 -1.26 -4.08
N GLY A 91 -10.89 -1.67 -5.33
CA GLY A 91 -9.67 -2.03 -6.05
C GLY A 91 -9.90 -3.20 -6.99
N SER A 92 -9.00 -3.39 -7.96
CA SER A 92 -9.08 -4.49 -8.94
C SER A 92 -7.70 -5.10 -9.21
N SER A 93 -6.97 -5.42 -8.15
CA SER A 93 -5.66 -6.08 -8.19
C SER A 93 -5.62 -7.19 -7.13
N TYR A 94 -4.50 -7.89 -7.01
CA TYR A 94 -4.33 -9.08 -6.15
C TYR A 94 -4.86 -8.91 -4.72
N SER A 95 -4.64 -7.75 -4.07
CA SER A 95 -5.17 -7.52 -2.72
C SER A 95 -6.69 -7.51 -2.70
N ALA A 96 -7.34 -6.96 -3.74
CA ALA A 96 -8.80 -6.92 -3.81
C ALA A 96 -9.37 -8.32 -4.05
N GLU A 97 -8.73 -9.12 -4.92
CA GLU A 97 -9.09 -10.51 -5.16
C GLU A 97 -9.02 -11.33 -3.87
N ASP A 98 -7.86 -11.33 -3.20
CA ASP A 98 -7.62 -12.08 -1.97
C ASP A 98 -8.61 -11.71 -0.87
N VAL A 99 -8.75 -10.43 -0.57
CA VAL A 99 -9.63 -9.93 0.49
C VAL A 99 -11.09 -10.24 0.19
N ALA A 100 -11.54 -10.05 -1.05
CA ALA A 100 -12.91 -10.33 -1.45
C ALA A 100 -13.24 -11.82 -1.34
N LEU A 101 -12.35 -12.70 -1.81
CA LEU A 101 -12.50 -14.15 -1.68
C LEU A 101 -12.47 -14.61 -0.23
N GLN A 102 -11.63 -14.01 0.61
CA GLN A 102 -11.60 -14.30 2.05
C GLN A 102 -12.94 -13.91 2.71
N CYS A 103 -13.44 -12.71 2.46
CA CYS A 103 -14.74 -12.28 3.00
C CYS A 103 -15.87 -13.22 2.56
N HIS A 104 -15.91 -13.61 1.29
CA HIS A 104 -16.89 -14.58 0.79
C HIS A 104 -16.75 -15.94 1.48
N LYS A 105 -15.53 -16.48 1.54
CA LYS A 105 -15.23 -17.78 2.17
C LYS A 105 -15.65 -17.84 3.63
N TYR A 106 -15.49 -16.75 4.37
CA TYR A 106 -15.86 -16.64 5.78
C TYR A 106 -17.32 -16.23 6.01
N GLY A 107 -18.13 -16.19 4.96
CA GLY A 107 -19.58 -16.07 5.07
C GLY A 107 -20.09 -14.64 5.10
N ALA A 108 -19.44 -13.70 4.42
CA ALA A 108 -20.04 -12.41 4.13
C ALA A 108 -21.35 -12.61 3.37
N LYS A 109 -22.38 -11.81 3.67
CA LYS A 109 -23.71 -11.87 3.02
C LYS A 109 -23.61 -11.52 1.54
N SER A 110 -22.83 -10.53 1.21
CA SER A 110 -22.50 -10.15 -0.17
C SER A 110 -21.10 -9.51 -0.21
N VAL A 111 -20.41 -9.66 -1.35
CA VAL A 111 -19.15 -8.99 -1.61
C VAL A 111 -19.22 -8.27 -2.95
N THR A 112 -19.08 -6.97 -2.96
CA THR A 112 -19.02 -6.15 -4.18
C THR A 112 -17.63 -5.55 -4.34
N ILE A 113 -17.05 -5.75 -5.51
CA ILE A 113 -15.70 -5.28 -5.84
C ILE A 113 -15.83 -4.06 -6.75
N GLY A 114 -15.45 -2.89 -6.25
CA GLY A 114 -15.46 -1.64 -7.02
C GLY A 114 -14.15 -1.46 -7.79
N TYR A 115 -14.19 -1.52 -9.11
CA TYR A 115 -13.02 -1.27 -9.97
C TYR A 115 -13.04 0.15 -10.55
N ARG A 116 -11.86 0.70 -10.87
CA ARG A 116 -11.72 2.07 -11.39
C ARG A 116 -11.58 2.15 -12.91
N HIS A 117 -10.81 1.26 -13.51
CA HIS A 117 -10.54 1.24 -14.94
C HIS A 117 -11.12 0.00 -15.62
N ASN A 118 -10.64 -1.16 -15.23
CA ASN A 118 -11.06 -2.44 -15.79
C ASN A 118 -11.45 -3.41 -14.66
N PRO A 119 -12.52 -4.21 -14.88
CA PRO A 119 -12.81 -5.32 -13.98
C PRO A 119 -11.69 -6.36 -14.06
N MET A 120 -11.57 -7.21 -13.06
CA MET A 120 -10.67 -8.35 -13.09
C MET A 120 -11.17 -9.44 -14.05
N GLY A 121 -12.50 -9.49 -14.28
CA GLY A 121 -13.11 -10.37 -15.25
C GLY A 121 -13.15 -11.84 -14.85
N PHE A 122 -13.05 -12.12 -13.56
CA PHE A 122 -13.14 -13.49 -13.03
C PHE A 122 -14.58 -13.99 -12.98
N LYS A 123 -14.74 -15.32 -13.04
CA LYS A 123 -16.02 -15.97 -12.70
C LYS A 123 -16.16 -16.02 -11.19
N TRP A 124 -16.75 -14.99 -10.62
CA TRP A 124 -16.95 -14.89 -9.19
C TRP A 124 -17.98 -15.88 -8.66
N PRO A 125 -17.82 -16.40 -7.44
CA PRO A 125 -18.85 -17.17 -6.75
C PRO A 125 -20.18 -16.41 -6.63
N LYS A 126 -21.28 -17.17 -6.43
CA LYS A 126 -22.59 -16.55 -6.15
C LYS A 126 -22.50 -15.65 -4.90
N GLY A 127 -23.02 -14.43 -5.00
CA GLY A 127 -22.96 -13.44 -3.93
C GLY A 127 -21.78 -12.48 -4.05
N MET A 128 -20.91 -12.67 -5.06
CA MET A 128 -19.85 -11.73 -5.40
C MET A 128 -20.11 -11.11 -6.78
N LYS A 129 -19.70 -9.85 -6.95
CA LYS A 129 -19.80 -9.14 -8.25
C LYS A 129 -18.78 -8.01 -8.34
N GLU A 130 -18.48 -7.62 -9.57
CA GLU A 130 -17.70 -6.39 -9.85
C GLU A 130 -18.65 -5.28 -10.32
N VAL A 131 -18.37 -4.05 -9.87
CA VAL A 131 -19.15 -2.84 -10.18
C VAL A 131 -18.19 -1.70 -10.49
N PHE A 132 -18.59 -0.81 -11.41
CA PHE A 132 -17.75 0.32 -11.79
C PHE A 132 -17.70 1.35 -10.66
N HIS A 133 -16.52 1.74 -10.30
CA HIS A 133 -16.07 2.85 -9.46
C HIS A 133 -17.07 3.43 -8.45
N LEU A 134 -16.72 3.38 -7.17
CA LEU A 134 -17.49 4.03 -6.11
C LEU A 134 -17.57 5.56 -6.39
N ASP A 135 -18.77 6.11 -6.29
CA ASP A 135 -19.00 7.54 -6.36
C ASP A 135 -19.03 8.16 -4.97
N LYS A 136 -19.95 7.70 -4.12
CA LYS A 136 -20.13 8.21 -2.75
C LYS A 136 -20.66 7.14 -1.80
N LEU A 137 -20.62 7.47 -0.51
CA LEU A 137 -21.29 6.74 0.57
C LEU A 137 -22.40 7.61 1.16
N GLU A 138 -23.60 7.08 1.34
CA GLU A 138 -24.73 7.82 1.86
C GLU A 138 -25.68 6.91 2.66
N GLY A 139 -25.94 7.25 3.93
CA GLY A 139 -26.90 6.54 4.77
C GLY A 139 -26.67 5.04 4.92
N GLY A 140 -25.40 4.57 4.93
CA GLY A 140 -25.06 3.15 4.99
C GLY A 140 -25.08 2.44 3.64
N LYS A 141 -25.24 3.17 2.53
CA LYS A 141 -25.18 2.66 1.17
C LYS A 141 -23.90 3.06 0.47
N ALA A 142 -23.43 2.19 -0.39
CA ALA A 142 -22.42 2.48 -1.41
C ALA A 142 -23.14 2.78 -2.74
N ILE A 143 -22.85 3.93 -3.32
CA ILE A 143 -23.40 4.41 -4.59
C ILE A 143 -22.27 4.46 -5.61
N PHE A 144 -22.46 3.80 -6.73
CA PHE A 144 -21.46 3.65 -7.79
C PHE A 144 -21.78 4.53 -8.99
N LYS A 145 -20.75 4.89 -9.77
CA LYS A 145 -20.87 5.80 -10.91
C LYS A 145 -21.74 5.29 -12.08
N ASP A 146 -21.99 4.00 -12.12
CA ASP A 146 -22.91 3.36 -13.08
C ASP A 146 -24.38 3.36 -12.62
N GLY A 147 -24.66 4.01 -11.47
CA GLY A 147 -25.99 4.09 -10.86
C GLY A 147 -26.35 2.88 -9.99
N HIS A 148 -25.46 1.90 -9.84
CA HIS A 148 -25.66 0.80 -8.91
C HIS A 148 -25.61 1.30 -7.46
N GLU A 149 -26.55 0.85 -6.64
CA GLU A 149 -26.59 1.12 -5.19
C GLU A 149 -26.69 -0.18 -4.41
N GLN A 150 -26.07 -0.22 -3.25
CA GLN A 150 -26.26 -1.33 -2.33
C GLN A 150 -25.99 -0.95 -0.88
N GLU A 151 -26.63 -1.65 0.04
CA GLU A 151 -26.29 -1.60 1.46
C GLU A 151 -24.83 -2.04 1.66
N ALA A 152 -24.13 -1.35 2.53
CA ALA A 152 -22.76 -1.66 2.88
C ALA A 152 -22.57 -1.56 4.40
N ASP A 153 -22.09 -2.65 5.00
CA ASP A 153 -21.73 -2.71 6.41
C ASP A 153 -20.23 -2.45 6.60
N ALA A 154 -19.43 -2.70 5.55
CA ALA A 154 -18.01 -2.47 5.56
C ALA A 154 -17.45 -2.09 4.18
N ILE A 155 -16.46 -1.20 4.18
CA ILE A 155 -15.67 -0.80 3.03
C ILE A 155 -14.21 -1.18 3.27
N ILE A 156 -13.63 -1.99 2.39
CA ILE A 156 -12.21 -2.36 2.46
C ILE A 156 -11.47 -1.76 1.27
N LEU A 157 -10.54 -0.87 1.57
CA LEU A 157 -9.75 -0.15 0.58
C LEU A 157 -8.55 -1.00 0.16
N CYS A 158 -8.62 -1.61 -1.00
CA CYS A 158 -7.49 -2.29 -1.66
C CYS A 158 -6.85 -1.36 -2.70
N THR A 159 -6.57 -0.16 -2.28
CA THR A 159 -6.21 0.98 -3.14
C THR A 159 -4.70 1.18 -3.30
N GLY A 160 -3.90 0.27 -2.76
CA GLY A 160 -2.45 0.27 -2.87
C GLY A 160 -1.75 1.21 -1.89
N TYR A 161 -0.49 1.52 -2.16
CA TYR A 161 0.40 2.19 -1.22
C TYR A 161 1.12 3.36 -1.88
N LEU A 162 1.63 4.27 -1.07
CA LEU A 162 2.47 5.38 -1.49
C LEU A 162 3.96 4.97 -1.42
N HIS A 163 4.76 5.48 -2.35
CA HIS A 163 6.21 5.47 -2.19
C HIS A 163 6.58 6.46 -1.10
N HIS A 164 7.12 5.97 0.00
CA HIS A 164 7.43 6.79 1.16
C HIS A 164 8.80 6.43 1.73
N PHE A 165 9.77 7.26 1.43
CA PHE A 165 11.16 7.13 1.86
C PHE A 165 11.60 8.40 2.57
N PRO A 166 11.15 8.64 3.81
CA PRO A 166 11.35 9.92 4.52
C PRO A 166 12.82 10.21 4.86
N PHE A 167 13.64 9.18 4.80
CA PHE A 167 15.09 9.27 5.04
C PHE A 167 15.92 9.62 3.80
N LEU A 168 15.33 9.68 2.63
CA LEU A 168 15.99 10.18 1.43
C LEU A 168 15.81 11.69 1.32
N SER A 169 16.87 12.43 0.96
CA SER A 169 16.78 13.84 0.61
C SER A 169 15.88 14.06 -0.62
N GLU A 170 15.37 15.26 -0.83
CA GLU A 170 14.36 15.51 -1.87
C GLU A 170 14.83 15.12 -3.27
N GLU A 171 16.10 15.35 -3.59
CA GLU A 171 16.71 15.01 -4.89
C GLU A 171 16.84 13.49 -5.10
N LEU A 172 16.79 12.68 -4.03
CA LEU A 172 16.87 11.22 -4.10
C LEU A 172 15.50 10.54 -4.09
N LYS A 173 14.40 11.27 -3.85
CA LYS A 173 13.06 10.72 -3.79
C LYS A 173 12.48 10.44 -5.15
N LEU A 174 11.71 9.35 -5.26
CA LEU A 174 10.91 9.05 -6.43
C LEU A 174 9.80 10.08 -6.59
N GLN A 175 9.86 10.86 -7.67
CA GLN A 175 8.85 11.86 -8.06
C GLN A 175 7.85 11.22 -9.03
N THR A 176 6.86 10.48 -8.49
CA THR A 176 5.90 9.78 -9.34
C THR A 176 4.52 9.62 -8.71
N THR A 177 3.48 9.75 -9.55
CA THR A 177 2.11 9.35 -9.22
C THR A 177 1.82 7.88 -9.56
N ASN A 178 2.69 7.22 -10.33
CA ASN A 178 2.57 5.81 -10.66
C ASN A 178 3.06 4.96 -9.47
N ARG A 179 2.10 4.39 -8.77
CA ARG A 179 2.34 3.62 -7.55
C ARG A 179 2.71 2.15 -7.78
N LEU A 180 2.48 1.64 -9.00
CA LEU A 180 2.79 0.25 -9.35
C LEU A 180 4.14 0.13 -10.06
N TYR A 181 4.38 1.01 -11.01
CA TYR A 181 5.57 0.97 -11.87
C TYR A 181 6.20 2.36 -11.90
N PRO A 182 6.99 2.74 -10.87
CA PRO A 182 7.66 4.02 -10.87
C PRO A 182 8.52 4.18 -12.11
N PRO A 183 8.38 5.28 -12.86
CA PRO A 183 9.28 5.57 -13.94
C PRO A 183 10.70 5.77 -13.40
N MET A 184 11.70 5.75 -14.28
CA MET A 184 13.11 5.95 -13.92
C MET A 184 13.74 4.87 -13.03
N LEU A 185 13.07 3.73 -12.80
CA LEU A 185 13.66 2.56 -12.18
C LEU A 185 13.92 1.47 -13.23
N TYR A 186 15.18 1.29 -13.61
CA TYR A 186 15.56 0.20 -14.50
C TYR A 186 15.34 -1.14 -13.80
N LYS A 187 14.55 -2.02 -14.43
CA LYS A 187 14.09 -3.30 -13.85
C LYS A 187 13.45 -3.17 -12.46
N GLY A 188 12.86 -2.02 -12.15
CA GLY A 188 12.22 -1.76 -10.86
C GLY A 188 13.19 -1.62 -9.68
N VAL A 189 14.49 -1.52 -9.92
CA VAL A 189 15.51 -1.51 -8.86
C VAL A 189 16.48 -0.34 -9.01
N VAL A 190 17.16 -0.22 -10.15
CA VAL A 190 18.25 0.76 -10.32
C VAL A 190 17.69 2.12 -10.72
N TRP A 191 17.93 3.15 -9.93
CA TRP A 191 17.48 4.49 -10.27
C TRP A 191 18.33 5.08 -11.41
N GLN A 192 17.67 5.45 -12.51
CA GLN A 192 18.35 5.87 -13.75
C GLN A 192 19.12 7.18 -13.61
N ASN A 193 18.69 8.06 -12.68
CA ASN A 193 19.40 9.32 -12.43
C ASN A 193 20.65 9.15 -11.56
N ASN A 194 20.73 8.07 -10.81
CA ASN A 194 21.90 7.73 -10.00
C ASN A 194 21.99 6.21 -9.81
N HIS A 195 22.83 5.57 -10.62
CA HIS A 195 22.99 4.11 -10.60
C HIS A 195 23.61 3.55 -9.32
N LYS A 196 24.05 4.41 -8.41
CA LYS A 196 24.55 4.02 -7.09
C LYS A 196 23.44 3.91 -6.04
N LEU A 197 22.20 4.34 -6.39
CA LEU A 197 21.00 4.18 -5.57
C LEU A 197 20.10 3.08 -6.16
N LEU A 198 19.80 2.06 -5.31
CA LEU A 198 19.04 0.87 -5.69
C LEU A 198 17.86 0.66 -4.73
#